data_b4cace9e834a2f6399cb34375e7045e7
#
_entry.id   b4cace9e834a2f6399cb34375e7045e7
#
_cell.length_a   1.000
_cell.length_b   1.000
_cell.length_c   1.000
_cell.angle_alpha   90.00
_cell.angle_beta   90.00
_cell.angle_gamma   90.00
#
_symmetry.space_group_name_H-M   'P 1'
#
loop_
_entity.id
_entity.type
_entity.pdbx_description
1 polymer ?
#
loop_
_entity_poly.entity_id
_entity_poly.type
_entity_poly.pdbx_seq_one_letter_code
_entity_poly.pdbx_strand_id
1 'polypeptide(L)'
;LTSDPQEREKVSVLPRIFFFFLQTLIIAGFGVQIIKGLGGDYTGYHRFALIIAATFIFTMAVCVINLPKIQHDVEEKDKMKFKDLFTVIKKNDQLRWAVLLILLYNVAIQAIMGVATYYFSYVCNNAGMLSAFMISASVAEVVGLLIFPKVTKVLSRKKAFLMACVLPPIGLILLLIVGIACPNNIALTAVAGVIVKTGTGLELGCATVFLADVVDYGEYVL
;
A
#
# COMPACT_ATOMS: atom_id res chain seq x y z
N LEU A 1 14.92 14.83 11.08
CA LEU A 1 13.81 14.04 11.60
C LEU A 1 13.50 14.53 13.01
N THR A 2 12.23 14.79 13.31
CA THR A 2 11.82 15.32 14.61
C THR A 2 11.92 14.23 15.67
N SER A 3 12.22 14.61 16.91
CA SER A 3 12.25 13.71 18.07
C SER A 3 10.85 13.42 18.64
N ASP A 4 9.81 14.15 18.19
CA ASP A 4 8.43 13.95 18.62
C ASP A 4 7.78 12.78 17.82
N PRO A 5 7.30 11.71 18.50
CA PRO A 5 6.65 10.58 17.85
C PRO A 5 5.41 10.97 17.03
N GLN A 6 4.63 11.98 17.48
CA GLN A 6 3.43 12.40 16.75
C GLN A 6 3.74 13.17 15.47
N GLU A 7 4.81 13.97 15.46
CA GLU A 7 5.28 14.62 14.25
C GLU A 7 5.91 13.63 13.27
N ARG A 8 6.63 12.63 13.78
CA ARG A 8 7.22 11.56 12.97
C ARG A 8 6.14 10.76 12.24
N GLU A 9 5.02 10.45 12.89
CA GLU A 9 3.86 9.82 12.24
C GLU A 9 3.31 10.68 11.10
N LYS A 10 3.09 11.97 11.32
CA LYS A 10 2.57 12.88 10.29
C LYS A 10 3.51 13.01 9.09
N VAL A 11 4.80 13.17 9.35
CA VAL A 11 5.82 13.33 8.29
C VAL A 11 5.98 12.05 7.46
N SER A 12 5.83 10.86 8.06
CA SER A 12 5.93 9.59 7.34
C SER A 12 4.70 9.27 6.49
N VAL A 13 3.52 9.78 6.88
CA VAL A 13 2.26 9.54 6.18
C VAL A 13 2.13 10.42 4.93
N LEU A 14 2.62 11.66 4.97
CA LEU A 14 2.45 12.63 3.87
C LEU A 14 3.01 12.16 2.52
N PRO A 15 4.26 11.66 2.41
CA PRO A 15 4.80 11.14 1.15
C PRO A 15 4.01 9.94 0.62
N ARG A 16 3.47 9.11 1.51
CA ARG A 16 2.66 7.94 1.12
C ARG A 16 1.32 8.34 0.52
N ILE A 17 0.64 9.33 1.09
CA ILE A 17 -0.60 9.89 0.53
C ILE A 17 -0.34 10.41 -0.88
N PHE A 18 0.73 11.18 -1.08
CA PHE A 18 1.12 11.69 -2.39
C PHE A 18 1.40 10.58 -3.39
N PHE A 19 2.12 9.55 -2.97
CA PHE A 19 2.45 8.39 -3.80
C PHE A 19 1.18 7.65 -4.23
N PHE A 20 0.31 7.31 -3.29
CA PHE A 20 -0.95 6.61 -3.57
C PHE A 20 -1.89 7.43 -4.43
N PHE A 21 -2.01 8.73 -4.15
CA PHE A 21 -2.85 9.63 -4.93
C PHE A 21 -2.39 9.72 -6.39
N LEU A 22 -1.10 9.94 -6.63
CA LEU A 22 -0.51 10.01 -7.97
C LEU A 22 -0.61 8.67 -8.70
N GLN A 23 -0.25 7.57 -8.05
CA GLN A 23 -0.34 6.23 -8.63
C GLN A 23 -1.77 5.91 -9.06
N THR A 24 -2.74 6.18 -8.21
CA THR A 24 -4.14 5.91 -8.50
C THR A 24 -4.68 6.81 -9.59
N LEU A 25 -4.44 8.10 -9.51
CA LEU A 25 -4.98 9.07 -10.45
C LEU A 25 -4.36 8.87 -11.83
N ILE A 26 -3.06 8.70 -11.92
CA ILE A 26 -2.33 8.59 -13.19
C ILE A 26 -2.46 7.19 -13.78
N ILE A 27 -2.23 6.14 -13.00
CA ILE A 27 -2.16 4.79 -13.55
C ILE A 27 -3.54 4.14 -13.61
N ALA A 28 -4.28 4.12 -12.51
CA ALA A 28 -5.59 3.47 -12.47
C ALA A 28 -6.70 4.33 -13.11
N GLY A 29 -6.66 5.65 -12.95
CA GLY A 29 -7.65 6.56 -13.51
C GLY A 29 -7.45 6.84 -14.99
N PHE A 30 -6.28 7.24 -15.38
CA PHE A 30 -5.98 7.71 -16.75
C PHE A 30 -5.10 6.77 -17.57
N GLY A 31 -4.54 5.70 -17.00
CA GLY A 31 -3.59 4.83 -17.67
C GLY A 31 -4.12 4.27 -18.99
N VAL A 32 -5.37 3.79 -19.02
CA VAL A 32 -5.99 3.26 -20.24
C VAL A 32 -6.18 4.34 -21.30
N GLN A 33 -6.59 5.54 -20.92
CA GLN A 33 -6.76 6.68 -21.83
C GLN A 33 -5.42 7.14 -22.40
N ILE A 34 -4.39 7.20 -21.56
CA ILE A 34 -3.03 7.56 -21.99
C ILE A 34 -2.51 6.52 -23.00
N ILE A 35 -2.66 5.22 -22.71
CA ILE A 35 -2.25 4.14 -23.61
C ILE A 35 -2.97 4.24 -24.95
N LYS A 36 -4.29 4.48 -24.96
CA LYS A 36 -5.05 4.69 -26.19
C LYS A 36 -4.56 5.91 -26.98
N GLY A 37 -4.29 7.03 -26.29
CA GLY A 37 -3.77 8.26 -26.91
C GLY A 37 -2.36 8.10 -27.49
N LEU A 38 -1.55 7.18 -26.95
CA LEU A 38 -0.20 6.87 -27.41
C LEU A 38 -0.13 5.86 -28.57
N GLY A 39 -1.28 5.42 -29.09
CA GLY A 39 -1.37 4.54 -30.26
C GLY A 39 -2.12 3.24 -30.00
N GLY A 40 -2.65 3.02 -28.79
CA GLY A 40 -3.37 1.80 -28.42
C GLY A 40 -2.49 0.53 -28.49
N ASP A 41 -3.10 -0.61 -28.26
CA ASP A 41 -2.47 -1.94 -28.40
C ASP A 41 -1.00 -2.01 -27.92
N TYR A 42 -0.19 -2.83 -28.56
CA TYR A 42 1.23 -3.02 -28.22
C TYR A 42 2.04 -1.71 -28.24
N THR A 43 1.80 -0.84 -29.22
CA THR A 43 2.54 0.41 -29.38
C THR A 43 2.26 1.39 -28.25
N GLY A 44 1.00 1.50 -27.82
CA GLY A 44 0.58 2.33 -26.70
C GLY A 44 1.20 1.87 -25.37
N TYR A 45 1.18 0.58 -25.09
CA TYR A 45 1.81 0.01 -23.91
C TYR A 45 3.32 0.21 -23.89
N HIS A 46 3.99 0.02 -25.02
CA HIS A 46 5.43 0.22 -25.13
C HIS A 46 5.83 1.66 -24.86
N ARG A 47 5.16 2.63 -25.48
CA ARG A 47 5.43 4.06 -25.26
C ARG A 47 5.13 4.48 -23.83
N PHE A 48 4.03 3.98 -23.24
CA PHE A 48 3.67 4.26 -21.85
C PHE A 48 4.72 3.72 -20.88
N ALA A 49 5.22 2.50 -21.10
CA ALA A 49 6.30 1.90 -20.30
C ALA A 49 7.59 2.72 -20.38
N LEU A 50 7.96 3.21 -21.58
CA LEU A 50 9.13 4.08 -21.75
C LEU A 50 8.99 5.41 -20.99
N ILE A 51 7.80 6.02 -21.03
CA ILE A 51 7.52 7.28 -20.29
C ILE A 51 7.66 7.03 -18.79
N ILE A 52 7.09 5.94 -18.26
CA ILE A 52 7.20 5.59 -16.84
C ILE A 52 8.67 5.36 -16.47
N ALA A 53 9.41 4.59 -17.27
CA ALA A 53 10.82 4.31 -17.02
C ALA A 53 11.67 5.59 -17.03
N ALA A 54 11.46 6.47 -18.00
CA ALA A 54 12.16 7.75 -18.08
C ALA A 54 11.84 8.65 -16.88
N THR A 55 10.57 8.74 -16.49
CA THR A 55 10.12 9.49 -15.32
C THR A 55 10.74 8.93 -14.04
N PHE A 56 10.80 7.60 -13.89
CA PHE A 56 11.43 6.94 -12.75
C PHE A 56 12.92 7.26 -12.66
N ILE A 57 13.67 7.13 -13.77
CA ILE A 57 15.10 7.45 -13.82
C ILE A 57 15.33 8.92 -13.48
N PHE A 58 14.52 9.83 -14.06
CA PHE A 58 14.61 11.26 -13.80
C PHE A 58 14.38 11.60 -12.34
N THR A 59 13.29 11.09 -11.74
CA THR A 59 12.97 11.35 -10.33
C THR A 59 14.00 10.77 -9.38
N MET A 60 14.55 9.58 -9.69
CA MET A 60 15.65 8.98 -8.92
C MET A 60 16.93 9.82 -9.01
N ALA A 61 17.27 10.31 -10.19
CA ALA A 61 18.43 11.18 -10.38
C ALA A 61 18.28 12.48 -9.57
N VAL A 62 17.09 13.11 -9.63
CA VAL A 62 16.79 14.31 -8.83
C VAL A 62 16.91 14.02 -7.33
N CYS A 63 16.38 12.88 -6.85
CA CYS A 63 16.53 12.47 -5.45
C CYS A 63 17.99 12.32 -5.06
N VAL A 64 18.79 11.59 -5.84
CA VAL A 64 20.21 11.33 -5.53
C VAL A 64 21.03 12.62 -5.51
N ILE A 65 20.77 13.54 -6.46
CA ILE A 65 21.50 14.82 -6.54
C ILE A 65 21.19 15.73 -5.36
N ASN A 66 19.93 15.71 -4.88
CA ASN A 66 19.47 16.57 -3.79
C ASN A 66 19.60 15.94 -2.40
N LEU A 67 20.03 14.68 -2.30
CA LEU A 67 20.28 14.06 -1.00
C LEU A 67 21.44 14.79 -0.31
N PRO A 68 21.23 15.38 0.87
CA PRO A 68 22.30 15.97 1.65
C PRO A 68 23.34 14.87 1.95
N LYS A 69 24.62 15.15 1.66
CA LYS A 69 25.71 14.29 2.09
C LYS A 69 25.83 14.38 3.60
N ILE A 70 25.02 13.59 4.31
CA ILE A 70 25.17 13.42 5.75
C ILE A 70 26.45 12.58 5.90
N GLN A 71 27.56 13.23 6.21
CA GLN A 71 28.73 12.53 6.75
C GLN A 71 28.32 12.06 8.15
N HIS A 72 27.74 10.86 8.22
CA HIS A 72 27.81 10.10 9.43
C HIS A 72 29.28 9.64 9.54
N ASP A 73 30.01 10.13 10.52
CA ASP A 73 31.17 9.45 11.06
C ASP A 73 30.67 8.13 11.69
N VAL A 74 30.29 7.20 10.82
CA VAL A 74 30.01 5.82 11.22
C VAL A 74 31.38 5.24 11.50
N GLU A 75 31.74 5.12 12.78
CA GLU A 75 32.93 4.39 13.19
C GLU A 75 32.93 3.04 12.46
N GLU A 76 34.08 2.65 11.90
CA GLU A 76 34.20 1.44 11.07
C GLU A 76 33.76 0.13 11.79
N LYS A 77 33.51 0.21 13.09
CA LYS A 77 33.03 -0.90 13.93
C LYS A 77 31.60 -1.32 13.68
N ASP A 78 30.76 -0.45 13.08
CA ASP A 78 29.30 -0.68 12.93
C ASP A 78 28.87 -1.17 11.53
N LYS A 79 29.79 -1.69 10.71
CA LYS A 79 29.40 -2.31 9.43
C LYS A 79 28.68 -3.64 9.71
N MET A 80 27.36 -3.59 9.82
CA MET A 80 26.50 -4.77 9.90
C MET A 80 26.77 -5.71 8.74
N LYS A 81 27.17 -6.93 9.03
CA LYS A 81 27.31 -8.01 8.05
C LYS A 81 25.93 -8.62 7.78
N PHE A 82 25.69 -9.14 6.59
CA PHE A 82 24.45 -9.85 6.26
C PHE A 82 24.08 -10.95 7.28
N LYS A 83 25.08 -11.58 7.90
CA LYS A 83 24.88 -12.57 8.97
C LYS A 83 24.27 -11.96 10.24
N ASP A 84 24.59 -10.71 10.53
CA ASP A 84 24.08 -10.02 11.71
C ASP A 84 22.59 -9.74 11.58
N LEU A 85 22.10 -9.46 10.36
CA LEU A 85 20.66 -9.33 10.07
C LEU A 85 19.89 -10.60 10.42
N PHE A 86 20.40 -11.78 10.05
CA PHE A 86 19.77 -13.05 10.41
C PHE A 86 19.79 -13.29 11.93
N THR A 87 20.84 -12.84 12.60
CA THR A 87 20.95 -12.95 14.05
C THR A 87 19.95 -12.04 14.76
N VAL A 88 19.78 -10.81 14.27
CA VAL A 88 18.76 -9.87 14.76
C VAL A 88 17.36 -10.47 14.61
N ILE A 89 17.03 -10.99 13.41
CA ILE A 89 15.72 -11.62 13.15
C ILE A 89 15.50 -12.85 14.05
N LYS A 90 16.54 -13.65 14.31
CA LYS A 90 16.44 -14.81 15.20
C LYS A 90 16.24 -14.45 16.67
N LYS A 91 16.89 -13.40 17.14
CA LYS A 91 16.84 -12.96 18.53
C LYS A 91 15.60 -12.12 18.85
N ASN A 92 15.11 -11.31 17.88
CA ASN A 92 13.92 -10.51 18.04
C ASN A 92 12.69 -11.32 17.60
N ASP A 93 11.97 -11.90 18.55
CA ASP A 93 10.76 -12.69 18.29
C ASP A 93 9.60 -11.83 17.76
N GLN A 94 9.48 -10.59 18.22
CA GLN A 94 8.46 -9.63 17.72
C GLN A 94 8.70 -9.31 16.25
N LEU A 95 9.95 -9.13 15.83
CA LEU A 95 10.31 -8.89 14.43
C LEU A 95 9.89 -10.06 13.52
N ARG A 96 10.08 -11.29 13.95
CA ARG A 96 9.67 -12.48 13.17
C ARG A 96 8.17 -12.50 12.92
N TRP A 97 7.39 -12.27 13.97
CA TRP A 97 5.92 -12.23 13.83
C TRP A 97 5.46 -11.06 12.99
N ALA A 98 6.07 -9.88 13.16
CA ALA A 98 5.78 -8.70 12.35
C ALA A 98 6.02 -8.95 10.86
N VAL A 99 7.19 -9.46 10.50
CA VAL A 99 7.56 -9.78 9.12
C VAL A 99 6.61 -10.80 8.51
N LEU A 100 6.33 -11.90 9.22
CA LEU A 100 5.43 -12.95 8.75
C LEU A 100 4.02 -12.39 8.49
N LEU A 101 3.50 -11.59 9.40
CA LEU A 101 2.17 -11.02 9.34
C LEU A 101 2.03 -10.03 8.17
N ILE A 102 2.98 -9.10 8.03
CA ILE A 102 3.02 -8.14 6.92
C ILE A 102 3.15 -8.88 5.58
N LEU A 103 4.00 -9.91 5.52
CA LEU A 103 4.19 -10.70 4.30
C LEU A 103 2.91 -11.42 3.90
N LEU A 104 2.28 -12.16 4.81
CA LEU A 104 1.04 -12.89 4.53
C LEU A 104 -0.10 -11.96 4.11
N TYR A 105 -0.23 -10.82 4.78
CA TYR A 105 -1.23 -9.81 4.42
C TYR A 105 -1.00 -9.26 3.00
N ASN A 106 0.22 -8.87 2.68
CA ASN A 106 0.56 -8.35 1.35
C ASN A 106 0.36 -9.41 0.26
N VAL A 107 0.77 -10.66 0.49
CA VAL A 107 0.53 -11.75 -0.47
C VAL A 107 -0.96 -11.93 -0.73
N ALA A 108 -1.80 -11.92 0.31
CA ALA A 108 -3.24 -12.05 0.18
C ALA A 108 -3.84 -10.90 -0.65
N ILE A 109 -3.48 -9.64 -0.35
CA ILE A 109 -3.99 -8.48 -1.09
C ILE A 109 -3.51 -8.46 -2.55
N GLN A 110 -2.25 -8.80 -2.81
CA GLN A 110 -1.73 -8.86 -4.18
C GLN A 110 -2.38 -9.99 -4.99
N ALA A 111 -2.66 -11.14 -4.38
CA ALA A 111 -3.40 -12.21 -5.03
C ALA A 111 -4.83 -11.76 -5.41
N ILE A 112 -5.53 -11.06 -4.52
CA ILE A 112 -6.85 -10.49 -4.78
C ILE A 112 -6.80 -9.51 -5.96
N MET A 113 -5.83 -8.59 -5.97
CA MET A 113 -5.67 -7.62 -7.04
C MET A 113 -5.33 -8.27 -8.37
N GLY A 114 -4.51 -9.32 -8.38
CA GLY A 114 -4.19 -10.10 -9.57
C GLY A 114 -5.43 -10.78 -10.20
N VAL A 115 -6.37 -11.23 -9.38
CA VAL A 115 -7.61 -11.87 -9.85
C VAL A 115 -8.70 -10.86 -10.23
N ALA A 116 -8.63 -9.63 -9.73
CA ALA A 116 -9.67 -8.61 -9.92
C ALA A 116 -10.00 -8.37 -11.42
N THR A 117 -8.99 -8.29 -12.27
CA THR A 117 -9.18 -8.11 -13.73
C THR A 117 -10.00 -9.23 -14.33
N TYR A 118 -9.72 -10.47 -13.95
CA TYR A 118 -10.47 -11.64 -14.41
C TYR A 118 -11.90 -11.65 -13.90
N TYR A 119 -12.10 -11.30 -12.64
CA TYR A 119 -13.43 -11.19 -12.04
C TYR A 119 -14.31 -10.20 -12.80
N PHE A 120 -13.84 -8.98 -13.08
CA PHE A 120 -14.63 -7.98 -13.78
C PHE A 120 -14.83 -8.32 -15.27
N SER A 121 -13.88 -8.99 -15.90
CA SER A 121 -13.98 -9.38 -17.30
C SER A 121 -14.90 -10.59 -17.51
N TYR A 122 -14.84 -11.60 -16.66
CA TYR A 122 -15.53 -12.88 -16.88
C TYR A 122 -16.78 -13.06 -16.01
N VAL A 123 -16.80 -12.55 -14.77
CA VAL A 123 -17.96 -12.70 -13.89
C VAL A 123 -18.95 -11.56 -14.11
N CYS A 124 -18.47 -10.32 -14.08
CA CYS A 124 -19.32 -9.14 -14.31
C CYS A 124 -19.56 -8.86 -15.78
N ASN A 125 -18.81 -9.48 -16.68
CA ASN A 125 -18.87 -9.26 -18.13
C ASN A 125 -18.73 -7.78 -18.54
N ASN A 126 -18.05 -6.97 -17.70
CA ASN A 126 -17.90 -5.54 -17.86
C ASN A 126 -16.56 -5.07 -17.31
N ALA A 127 -15.53 -5.07 -18.16
CA ALA A 127 -14.19 -4.62 -17.79
C ALA A 127 -14.13 -3.13 -17.32
N GLY A 128 -15.11 -2.31 -17.73
CA GLY A 128 -15.19 -0.91 -17.29
C GLY A 128 -15.46 -0.74 -15.79
N MET A 129 -16.06 -1.74 -15.16
CA MET A 129 -16.29 -1.73 -13.71
C MET A 129 -15.00 -1.82 -12.89
N LEU A 130 -13.94 -2.39 -13.46
CA LEU A 130 -12.62 -2.43 -12.82
C LEU A 130 -12.11 -1.02 -12.53
N SER A 131 -12.26 -0.09 -13.46
CA SER A 131 -11.83 1.30 -13.27
C SER A 131 -12.60 1.98 -12.14
N ALA A 132 -13.93 1.82 -12.09
CA ALA A 132 -14.76 2.36 -11.02
C ALA A 132 -14.39 1.76 -9.65
N PHE A 133 -14.17 0.45 -9.60
CA PHE A 133 -13.69 -0.25 -8.40
C PHE A 133 -12.34 0.30 -7.95
N MET A 134 -11.36 0.40 -8.86
CA MET A 134 -10.01 0.85 -8.54
C MET A 134 -9.98 2.29 -8.05
N ILE A 135 -10.72 3.20 -8.70
CA ILE A 135 -10.76 4.62 -8.29
C ILE A 135 -11.39 4.76 -6.90
N SER A 136 -12.57 4.18 -6.67
CA SER A 136 -13.24 4.24 -5.38
C SER A 136 -12.42 3.58 -4.27
N ALA A 137 -11.82 2.44 -4.56
CA ALA A 137 -10.97 1.69 -3.68
C ALA A 137 -9.73 2.48 -3.24
N SER A 138 -9.07 3.17 -4.16
CA SER A 138 -7.86 3.93 -3.85
C SER A 138 -8.13 5.20 -3.06
N VAL A 139 -9.24 5.89 -3.34
CA VAL A 139 -9.68 7.00 -2.48
C VAL A 139 -9.92 6.50 -1.05
N ALA A 140 -10.58 5.35 -0.92
CA ALA A 140 -10.84 4.74 0.38
C ALA A 140 -9.56 4.31 1.13
N GLU A 141 -8.54 3.84 0.43
CA GLU A 141 -7.24 3.50 1.02
C GLU A 141 -6.56 4.73 1.61
N VAL A 142 -6.55 5.85 0.89
CA VAL A 142 -6.03 7.12 1.40
C VAL A 142 -6.82 7.61 2.61
N VAL A 143 -8.15 7.55 2.54
CA VAL A 143 -9.02 7.91 3.67
C VAL A 143 -8.76 7.00 4.87
N GLY A 144 -8.63 5.68 4.67
CA GLY A 144 -8.26 4.71 5.69
C GLY A 144 -6.95 5.08 6.41
N LEU A 145 -5.93 5.43 5.63
CA LEU A 145 -4.65 5.87 6.18
C LEU A 145 -4.77 7.19 6.96
N LEU A 146 -5.54 8.16 6.45
CA LEU A 146 -5.76 9.45 7.13
C LEU A 146 -6.53 9.33 8.44
N ILE A 147 -7.51 8.43 8.50
CA ILE A 147 -8.30 8.23 9.73
C ILE A 147 -7.59 7.33 10.75
N PHE A 148 -6.54 6.60 10.34
CA PHE A 148 -5.81 5.67 11.20
C PHE A 148 -5.43 6.26 12.57
N PRO A 149 -4.81 7.46 12.69
CA PRO A 149 -4.46 8.02 13.99
C PRO A 149 -5.68 8.27 14.90
N LYS A 150 -6.83 8.61 14.30
CA LYS A 150 -8.09 8.78 15.06
C LYS A 150 -8.64 7.43 15.52
N VAL A 151 -8.59 6.43 14.66
CA VAL A 151 -9.06 5.07 14.97
C VAL A 151 -8.22 4.46 16.09
N THR A 152 -6.91 4.58 16.05
CA THR A 152 -6.03 4.07 17.12
C THR A 152 -6.20 4.80 18.45
N LYS A 153 -6.51 6.08 18.41
CA LYS A 153 -6.79 6.88 19.60
C LYS A 153 -8.10 6.45 20.30
N VAL A 154 -9.11 6.06 19.52
CA VAL A 154 -10.44 5.67 20.06
C VAL A 154 -10.50 4.18 20.40
N LEU A 155 -9.98 3.31 19.53
CA LEU A 155 -10.17 1.85 19.63
C LEU A 155 -8.96 1.08 20.16
N SER A 156 -7.81 1.68 20.33
CA SER A 156 -6.51 1.06 20.56
C SER A 156 -5.88 0.45 19.30
N ARG A 157 -4.53 0.33 19.28
CA ARG A 157 -3.76 -0.23 18.15
C ARG A 157 -4.17 -1.66 17.79
N LYS A 158 -4.40 -2.52 18.79
CA LYS A 158 -4.82 -3.91 18.58
C LYS A 158 -6.18 -4.01 17.87
N LYS A 159 -7.16 -3.22 18.29
CA LYS A 159 -8.50 -3.22 17.68
C LYS A 159 -8.47 -2.61 16.27
N ALA A 160 -7.67 -1.57 16.05
CA ALA A 160 -7.46 -0.98 14.72
C ALA A 160 -6.88 -2.00 13.73
N PHE A 161 -5.90 -2.80 14.18
CA PHE A 161 -5.32 -3.87 13.38
C PHE A 161 -6.34 -4.99 13.10
N LEU A 162 -7.14 -5.40 14.08
CA LEU A 162 -8.22 -6.37 13.84
C LEU A 162 -9.24 -5.86 12.82
N MET A 163 -9.62 -4.58 12.87
CA MET A 163 -10.46 -3.97 11.83
C MET A 163 -9.81 -4.03 10.46
N ALA A 164 -8.52 -3.70 10.37
CA ALA A 164 -7.76 -3.78 9.14
C ALA A 164 -7.77 -5.19 8.52
N CYS A 165 -7.72 -6.23 9.35
CA CYS A 165 -7.77 -7.62 8.90
C CYS A 165 -9.20 -8.10 8.55
N VAL A 166 -10.23 -7.57 9.17
CA VAL A 166 -11.63 -8.04 9.00
C VAL A 166 -12.33 -7.33 7.85
N LEU A 167 -12.04 -6.05 7.60
CA LEU A 167 -12.70 -5.28 6.53
C LEU A 167 -12.49 -5.86 5.13
N PRO A 168 -11.26 -6.24 4.69
CA PRO A 168 -11.07 -6.78 3.35
C PRO A 168 -11.89 -8.05 3.06
N PRO A 169 -11.93 -9.08 3.92
CA PRO A 169 -12.81 -10.23 3.73
C PRO A 169 -14.30 -9.87 3.61
N ILE A 170 -14.79 -8.92 4.42
CA ILE A 170 -16.18 -8.46 4.33
C ILE A 170 -16.46 -7.83 2.96
N GLY A 171 -15.56 -6.95 2.50
CA GLY A 171 -15.70 -6.33 1.20
C GLY A 171 -15.64 -7.34 0.04
N LEU A 172 -14.82 -8.39 0.16
CA LEU A 172 -14.74 -9.47 -0.83
C LEU A 172 -16.01 -10.34 -0.85
N ILE A 173 -16.58 -10.65 0.31
CA ILE A 173 -17.87 -11.35 0.40
C ILE A 173 -18.95 -10.49 -0.26
N LEU A 174 -18.99 -9.21 0.01
CA LEU A 174 -19.92 -8.29 -0.67
C LEU A 174 -19.70 -8.30 -2.19
N LEU A 175 -18.45 -8.24 -2.65
CA LEU A 175 -18.12 -8.30 -4.08
C LEU A 175 -18.60 -9.61 -4.73
N LEU A 176 -18.44 -10.74 -4.04
CA LEU A 176 -18.96 -12.04 -4.48
C LEU A 176 -20.48 -12.02 -4.62
N ILE A 177 -21.19 -11.51 -3.60
CA ILE A 177 -22.67 -11.39 -3.64
C ILE A 177 -23.10 -10.48 -4.79
N VAL A 178 -22.44 -9.35 -5.00
CA VAL A 178 -22.74 -8.42 -6.10
C VAL A 178 -22.53 -9.09 -7.46
N GLY A 179 -21.45 -9.87 -7.61
CA GLY A 179 -21.17 -10.60 -8.85
C GLY A 179 -22.24 -11.63 -9.21
N ILE A 180 -22.86 -12.26 -8.21
CA ILE A 180 -23.92 -13.25 -8.41
C ILE A 180 -25.31 -12.61 -8.60
N ALA A 181 -25.65 -11.64 -7.73
CA ALA A 181 -26.99 -11.07 -7.68
C ALA A 181 -27.20 -9.87 -8.59
N CYS A 182 -26.18 -9.02 -8.74
CA CYS A 182 -26.27 -7.74 -9.48
C CYS A 182 -24.96 -7.41 -10.20
N PRO A 183 -24.52 -8.23 -11.19
CA PRO A 183 -23.15 -8.16 -11.75
C PRO A 183 -22.78 -6.83 -12.40
N ASN A 184 -23.77 -6.01 -12.78
CA ASN A 184 -23.54 -4.69 -13.42
C ASN A 184 -23.79 -3.49 -12.49
N ASN A 185 -23.95 -3.72 -11.18
CA ASN A 185 -24.20 -2.62 -10.25
C ASN A 185 -22.88 -1.93 -9.82
N ILE A 186 -22.55 -0.84 -10.51
CA ILE A 186 -21.34 -0.07 -10.26
C ILE A 186 -21.29 0.48 -8.82
N ALA A 187 -22.43 0.93 -8.28
CA ALA A 187 -22.48 1.52 -6.94
C ALA A 187 -22.12 0.48 -5.84
N LEU A 188 -22.71 -0.71 -5.91
CA LEU A 188 -22.41 -1.79 -4.95
C LEU A 188 -20.97 -2.30 -5.10
N THR A 189 -20.47 -2.38 -6.34
CA THR A 189 -19.06 -2.71 -6.62
C THR A 189 -18.12 -1.66 -6.01
N ALA A 190 -18.43 -0.38 -6.16
CA ALA A 190 -17.63 0.69 -5.56
C ALA A 190 -17.65 0.61 -4.03
N VAL A 191 -18.81 0.35 -3.40
CA VAL A 191 -18.92 0.15 -1.95
C VAL A 191 -18.06 -1.02 -1.48
N ALA A 192 -18.08 -2.14 -2.20
CA ALA A 192 -17.23 -3.28 -1.89
C ALA A 192 -15.73 -2.89 -1.94
N GLY A 193 -15.32 -2.16 -2.98
CA GLY A 193 -13.97 -1.63 -3.11
C GLY A 193 -13.57 -0.70 -1.95
N VAL A 194 -14.47 0.18 -1.56
CA VAL A 194 -14.27 1.09 -0.41
C VAL A 194 -14.01 0.29 0.87
N ILE A 195 -14.81 -0.75 1.14
CA ILE A 195 -14.65 -1.57 2.35
C ILE A 195 -13.31 -2.31 2.33
N VAL A 196 -12.97 -2.97 1.22
CA VAL A 196 -11.67 -3.69 1.07
C VAL A 196 -10.51 -2.74 1.34
N LYS A 197 -10.51 -1.60 0.68
CA LYS A 197 -9.35 -0.71 0.68
C LYS A 197 -9.26 0.21 1.89
N THR A 198 -10.36 0.50 2.57
CA THR A 198 -10.29 1.13 3.90
C THR A 198 -9.54 0.23 4.87
N GLY A 199 -9.78 -1.09 4.81
CA GLY A 199 -9.02 -2.06 5.61
C GLY A 199 -7.52 -2.04 5.29
N THR A 200 -7.15 -2.00 4.00
CA THR A 200 -5.73 -1.93 3.61
C THR A 200 -5.08 -0.60 4.01
N GLY A 201 -5.81 0.52 3.96
CA GLY A 201 -5.31 1.81 4.44
C GLY A 201 -5.04 1.82 5.94
N LEU A 202 -5.92 1.22 6.73
CA LEU A 202 -5.71 1.04 8.17
C LEU A 202 -4.52 0.12 8.46
N GLU A 203 -4.37 -0.98 7.71
CA GLU A 203 -3.23 -1.91 7.85
C GLU A 203 -1.91 -1.21 7.59
N LEU A 204 -1.82 -0.43 6.54
CA LEU A 204 -0.62 0.32 6.19
C LEU A 204 -0.19 1.28 7.31
N GLY A 205 -1.16 1.93 7.97
CA GLY A 205 -0.93 2.73 9.17
C GLY A 205 -0.43 1.88 10.33
N CYS A 206 -1.07 0.75 10.61
CA CYS A 206 -0.66 -0.19 11.65
C CYS A 206 0.74 -0.75 11.41
N ALA A 207 1.05 -1.19 10.19
CA ALA A 207 2.35 -1.76 9.82
C ALA A 207 3.50 -0.76 10.06
N THR A 208 3.26 0.53 9.79
CA THR A 208 4.26 1.58 10.01
C THR A 208 4.62 1.74 11.49
N VAL A 209 3.59 1.83 12.35
CA VAL A 209 3.78 1.97 13.79
C VAL A 209 4.35 0.69 14.40
N PHE A 210 3.85 -0.45 13.96
CA PHE A 210 4.30 -1.76 14.43
C PHE A 210 5.78 -2.00 14.11
N LEU A 211 6.24 -1.58 12.94
CA LEU A 211 7.65 -1.68 12.57
C LEU A 211 8.55 -0.80 13.47
N ALA A 212 8.09 0.41 13.82
CA ALA A 212 8.81 1.27 14.76
C ALA A 212 8.90 0.63 16.16
N ASP A 213 7.77 0.14 16.68
CA ASP A 213 7.72 -0.52 18.00
C ASP A 213 8.63 -1.77 18.06
N VAL A 214 8.75 -2.51 16.95
CA VAL A 214 9.63 -3.70 16.85
C VAL A 214 11.11 -3.33 16.81
N VAL A 215 11.46 -2.20 16.21
CA VAL A 215 12.84 -1.68 16.21
C VAL A 215 13.22 -1.25 17.63
N ASP A 216 12.37 -0.47 18.30
CA ASP A 216 12.60 -0.04 19.68
C ASP A 216 12.73 -1.25 20.65
N TYR A 217 11.90 -2.28 20.45
CA TYR A 217 12.02 -3.54 21.18
C TYR A 217 13.36 -4.26 20.90
N GLY A 218 13.80 -4.23 19.65
CA GLY A 218 15.09 -4.80 19.25
C GLY A 218 16.27 -4.14 19.95
N GLU A 219 16.27 -2.83 20.09
CA GLU A 219 17.28 -2.07 20.83
C GLU A 219 17.32 -2.42 22.33
N TYR A 220 16.17 -2.81 22.89
CA TYR A 220 16.09 -3.21 24.29
C TYR A 220 16.59 -4.65 24.56
N VAL A 221 16.42 -5.57 23.59
CA VAL A 221 16.69 -7.01 23.74
C VAL A 221 18.08 -7.42 23.24
N LEU A 222 18.68 -6.64 22.33
CA LEU A 222 19.98 -6.91 21.70
C LEU A 222 21.10 -6.11 22.31
#